data_43d5edc6027650763c40f2d1dad45de1
#
_entry.id   43d5edc6027650763c40f2d1dad45de1
#
_cell.length_a   1.000
_cell.length_b   1.000
_cell.length_c   1.000
_cell.angle_alpha   90.00
_cell.angle_beta   90.00
_cell.angle_gamma   90.00
#
_symmetry.space_group_name_H-M   'P 1'
#
loop_
_entity.id
_entity.type
_entity.pdbx_description
1 polymer ?
#
loop_
_entity_poly.entity_id
_entity_poly.type
_entity_poly.pdbx_seq_one_letter_code
_entity_poly.pdbx_strand_id
1 'polypeptide(L)'
;MFTDDTNSVARVEVLLAAADRITVLTGAGISTASGIPDFRGPNGLWTKDPDSQRAATLSHYLSDDALRRRAWQNRVRWIANDPQPNDGHRALIRLQERGQLRAVVTQNVDGLHQRSGIDPDLVHEVHGNIHRSRCWECRDTRPMRETLERVIAGDPDPRCSLCGGILKSDTILFEQSLEPDVIDAAFRASEDCDILLAVGSTLGVYPAANCVPRAKATGARIVIVNGGPTEMDSLADEFVTGDINTVLPRLCGVVPEH
;
A
#
# COMPACT_ATOMS: atom_id res chain seq x y z
N MET A 1 -20.91 16.81 4.20
CA MET A 1 -21.69 16.59 2.96
C MET A 1 -20.71 16.78 1.83
N PHE A 2 -20.05 15.70 1.39
CA PHE A 2 -19.06 15.77 0.31
C PHE A 2 -19.85 15.81 -1.00
N THR A 3 -19.85 16.93 -1.66
CA THR A 3 -20.43 17.07 -3.01
C THR A 3 -19.48 16.37 -3.98
N ASP A 4 -20.03 15.51 -4.82
CA ASP A 4 -19.37 14.95 -6.00
C ASP A 4 -18.97 16.14 -6.89
N ASP A 5 -17.74 16.65 -6.69
CA ASP A 5 -17.30 17.86 -7.36
C ASP A 5 -16.73 17.47 -8.73
N THR A 6 -17.64 17.28 -9.69
CA THR A 6 -17.32 17.04 -11.11
C THR A 6 -16.27 18.04 -11.64
N ASN A 7 -16.19 19.20 -11.03
CA ASN A 7 -15.25 20.26 -11.36
C ASN A 7 -13.84 19.95 -10.86
N SER A 8 -13.66 19.36 -9.65
CA SER A 8 -12.35 18.91 -9.14
C SER A 8 -11.79 17.79 -10.00
N VAL A 9 -12.63 16.82 -10.38
CA VAL A 9 -12.20 15.72 -11.28
C VAL A 9 -11.67 16.28 -12.60
N ALA A 10 -12.41 17.19 -13.24
CA ALA A 10 -11.98 17.79 -14.51
C ALA A 10 -10.67 18.59 -14.39
N ARG A 11 -10.46 19.31 -13.28
CA ARG A 11 -9.19 20.02 -13.04
C ARG A 11 -8.04 19.04 -12.88
N VAL A 12 -8.24 17.95 -12.13
CA VAL A 12 -7.21 16.92 -11.91
C VAL A 12 -6.89 16.16 -13.20
N GLU A 13 -7.90 15.86 -14.04
CA GLU A 13 -7.66 15.28 -15.38
C GLU A 13 -6.68 16.13 -16.20
N VAL A 14 -6.89 17.44 -16.23
CA VAL A 14 -6.01 18.38 -16.94
C VAL A 14 -4.61 18.41 -16.31
N LEU A 15 -4.51 18.43 -14.99
CA LEU A 15 -3.23 18.43 -14.28
C LEU A 15 -2.42 17.16 -14.58
N LEU A 16 -3.05 15.98 -14.46
CA LEU A 16 -2.36 14.71 -14.73
C LEU A 16 -1.96 14.56 -16.20
N ALA A 17 -2.80 15.05 -17.13
CA ALA A 17 -2.48 15.01 -18.55
C ALA A 17 -1.28 15.89 -18.93
N ALA A 18 -1.04 16.97 -18.19
CA ALA A 18 0.03 17.93 -18.45
C ALA A 18 1.35 17.62 -17.70
N ALA A 19 1.35 16.69 -16.75
CA ALA A 19 2.50 16.35 -15.95
C ALA A 19 3.44 15.38 -16.69
N ASP A 20 4.75 15.56 -16.55
CA ASP A 20 5.75 14.63 -17.06
C ASP A 20 6.13 13.55 -16.04
N ARG A 21 6.08 13.88 -14.73
CA ARG A 21 6.52 12.97 -13.66
C ARG A 21 5.49 12.95 -12.54
N ILE A 22 4.82 11.82 -12.39
CA ILE A 22 3.80 11.59 -11.36
C ILE A 22 4.29 10.52 -10.39
N THR A 23 4.41 10.86 -9.11
CA THR A 23 4.60 9.88 -8.05
C THR A 23 3.25 9.60 -7.40
N VAL A 24 2.88 8.32 -7.31
CA VAL A 24 1.63 7.89 -6.69
C VAL A 24 1.91 7.31 -5.32
N LEU A 25 1.28 7.86 -4.27
CA LEU A 25 1.34 7.33 -2.90
C LEU A 25 0.03 6.60 -2.59
N THR A 26 0.07 5.28 -2.38
CA THR A 26 -1.16 4.50 -2.15
C THR A 26 -1.25 3.96 -0.74
N GLY A 27 -2.48 3.85 -0.23
CA GLY A 27 -2.83 3.18 1.02
C GLY A 27 -3.93 2.14 0.80
N ALA A 28 -4.43 1.54 1.90
CA ALA A 28 -5.35 0.40 1.85
C ALA A 28 -6.68 0.69 1.14
N GLY A 29 -7.08 1.96 1.03
CA GLY A 29 -8.30 2.35 0.33
C GLY A 29 -8.34 1.95 -1.14
N ILE A 30 -7.19 1.87 -1.84
CA ILE A 30 -7.16 1.42 -3.24
C ILE A 30 -7.48 -0.08 -3.38
N SER A 31 -7.23 -0.88 -2.33
CA SER A 31 -7.39 -2.34 -2.35
C SER A 31 -8.74 -2.82 -1.80
N THR A 32 -9.62 -1.93 -1.32
CA THR A 32 -10.90 -2.32 -0.71
C THR A 32 -11.82 -3.03 -1.71
N ALA A 33 -11.86 -2.58 -2.94
CA ALA A 33 -12.62 -3.23 -4.01
C ALA A 33 -12.01 -4.56 -4.51
N SER A 34 -10.77 -4.87 -4.10
CA SER A 34 -10.17 -6.20 -4.28
C SER A 34 -10.55 -7.18 -3.14
N GLY A 35 -11.43 -6.77 -2.21
CA GLY A 35 -11.84 -7.57 -1.07
C GLY A 35 -10.88 -7.51 0.12
N ILE A 36 -9.87 -6.64 0.09
CA ILE A 36 -8.95 -6.42 1.20
C ILE A 36 -9.50 -5.26 2.05
N PRO A 37 -9.91 -5.50 3.31
CA PRO A 37 -10.40 -4.42 4.17
C PRO A 37 -9.29 -3.43 4.47
N ASP A 38 -9.64 -2.15 4.58
CA ASP A 38 -8.74 -1.17 5.15
C ASP A 38 -8.50 -1.42 6.65
N PHE A 39 -7.64 -0.63 7.29
CA PHE A 39 -7.31 -0.84 8.70
C PHE A 39 -8.19 -0.06 9.66
N ARG A 40 -8.58 1.18 9.32
CA ARG A 40 -9.15 2.18 10.23
C ARG A 40 -10.53 2.70 9.82
N GLY A 41 -11.00 2.36 8.62
CA GLY A 41 -12.34 2.74 8.15
C GLY A 41 -13.46 2.13 9.00
N PRO A 42 -14.72 2.48 8.75
CA PRO A 42 -15.86 1.94 9.50
C PRO A 42 -15.95 0.41 9.47
N ASN A 43 -15.42 -0.20 8.41
CA ASN A 43 -15.31 -1.64 8.22
C ASN A 43 -13.89 -2.17 8.37
N GLY A 44 -12.98 -1.35 8.87
CA GLY A 44 -11.56 -1.64 8.96
C GLY A 44 -11.22 -2.82 9.86
N LEU A 45 -10.09 -3.45 9.56
CA LEU A 45 -9.62 -4.66 10.25
C LEU A 45 -9.46 -4.41 11.76
N TRP A 46 -8.85 -3.31 12.16
CA TRP A 46 -8.61 -3.00 13.58
C TRP A 46 -9.87 -2.52 14.31
N THR A 47 -10.82 -1.97 13.58
CA THR A 47 -12.13 -1.59 14.12
C THR A 47 -12.92 -2.84 14.50
N LYS A 48 -12.83 -3.91 13.69
CA LYS A 48 -13.56 -5.17 13.90
C LYS A 48 -12.83 -6.19 14.78
N ASP A 49 -11.50 -6.22 14.72
CA ASP A 49 -10.64 -7.15 15.45
C ASP A 49 -9.43 -6.43 16.06
N PRO A 50 -9.54 -5.92 17.30
CA PRO A 50 -8.43 -5.29 18.01
C PRO A 50 -7.21 -6.22 18.21
N ASP A 51 -7.40 -7.53 18.29
CA ASP A 51 -6.31 -8.51 18.39
C ASP A 51 -5.45 -8.55 17.11
N SER A 52 -6.01 -8.20 15.96
CA SER A 52 -5.26 -8.08 14.72
C SER A 52 -4.22 -6.95 14.77
N GLN A 53 -4.49 -5.86 15.50
CA GLN A 53 -3.53 -4.79 15.74
C GLN A 53 -2.37 -5.27 16.62
N ARG A 54 -2.63 -6.09 17.64
CA ARG A 54 -1.58 -6.71 18.47
C ARG A 54 -0.66 -7.60 17.62
N ALA A 55 -1.24 -8.38 16.69
CA ALA A 55 -0.47 -9.21 15.77
C ALA A 55 0.39 -8.39 14.78
N ALA A 56 0.02 -7.13 14.55
CA ALA A 56 0.78 -6.18 13.75
C ALA A 56 1.83 -5.40 14.56
N THR A 57 2.05 -5.73 15.85
CA THR A 57 3.03 -5.08 16.74
C THR A 57 4.20 -6.04 17.01
N LEU A 58 5.43 -5.59 16.76
CA LEU A 58 6.63 -6.43 16.77
C LEU A 58 6.88 -7.10 18.12
N SER A 59 6.84 -6.35 19.22
CA SER A 59 7.09 -6.89 20.58
C SER A 59 6.09 -8.00 20.93
N HIS A 60 4.82 -7.84 20.61
CA HIS A 60 3.80 -8.85 20.82
C HIS A 60 4.02 -10.07 19.90
N TYR A 61 4.33 -9.84 18.62
CA TYR A 61 4.59 -10.94 17.67
C TYR A 61 5.75 -11.81 18.10
N LEU A 62 6.84 -11.20 18.60
CA LEU A 62 8.04 -11.94 19.04
C LEU A 62 7.82 -12.69 20.35
N SER A 63 7.04 -12.16 21.28
CA SER A 63 6.89 -12.72 22.64
C SER A 63 5.70 -13.69 22.80
N ASP A 64 4.71 -13.69 21.90
CA ASP A 64 3.47 -14.46 22.06
C ASP A 64 3.34 -15.54 20.97
N ASP A 65 3.61 -16.82 21.35
CA ASP A 65 3.53 -17.97 20.45
C ASP A 65 2.10 -18.22 19.95
N ALA A 66 1.10 -17.99 20.79
CA ALA A 66 -0.30 -18.21 20.41
C ALA A 66 -0.74 -17.17 19.37
N LEU A 67 -0.30 -15.93 19.52
CA LEU A 67 -0.53 -14.87 18.57
C LEU A 67 0.14 -15.16 17.22
N ARG A 68 1.41 -15.64 17.22
CA ARG A 68 2.10 -16.04 15.98
C ARG A 68 1.38 -17.18 15.25
N ARG A 69 0.94 -18.22 15.96
CA ARG A 69 0.17 -19.33 15.37
C ARG A 69 -1.12 -18.83 14.72
N ARG A 70 -1.85 -17.92 15.36
CA ARG A 70 -3.02 -17.28 14.74
C ARG A 70 -2.65 -16.45 13.51
N ALA A 71 -1.56 -15.68 13.59
CA ALA A 71 -1.08 -14.89 12.46
C ALA A 71 -0.76 -15.77 11.24
N TRP A 72 -0.11 -16.93 11.43
CA TRP A 72 0.15 -17.89 10.36
C TRP A 72 -1.14 -18.48 9.76
N GLN A 73 -2.11 -18.85 10.59
CA GLN A 73 -3.41 -19.33 10.11
C GLN A 73 -4.18 -18.26 9.31
N ASN A 74 -4.14 -17.02 9.77
CA ASN A 74 -4.73 -15.90 9.02
C ASN A 74 -4.02 -15.69 7.68
N ARG A 75 -2.71 -15.90 7.62
CA ARG A 75 -1.92 -15.80 6.40
C ARG A 75 -2.29 -16.88 5.39
N VAL A 76 -2.51 -18.12 5.84
CA VAL A 76 -3.02 -19.21 4.98
C VAL A 76 -4.36 -18.79 4.35
N ARG A 77 -5.30 -18.28 5.16
CA ARG A 77 -6.61 -17.84 4.66
C ARG A 77 -6.49 -16.67 3.67
N TRP A 78 -5.63 -15.70 3.98
CA TRP A 78 -5.45 -14.53 3.13
C TRP A 78 -4.90 -14.92 1.75
N ILE A 79 -3.87 -15.77 1.69
CA ILE A 79 -3.31 -16.26 0.42
C ILE A 79 -4.34 -17.10 -0.36
N ALA A 80 -5.14 -17.91 0.34
CA ALA A 80 -6.17 -18.72 -0.30
C ALA A 80 -7.30 -17.89 -0.96
N ASN A 81 -7.56 -16.68 -0.46
CA ASN A 81 -8.55 -15.78 -1.05
C ASN A 81 -8.08 -15.16 -2.38
N ASP A 82 -6.77 -15.18 -2.65
CA ASP A 82 -6.14 -14.68 -3.88
C ASP A 82 -6.74 -13.36 -4.41
N PRO A 83 -6.67 -12.24 -3.66
CA PRO A 83 -7.24 -10.97 -4.09
C PRO A 83 -6.63 -10.54 -5.43
N GLN A 84 -7.48 -10.04 -6.34
CA GLN A 84 -7.05 -9.61 -7.68
C GLN A 84 -6.95 -8.08 -7.76
N PRO A 85 -6.05 -7.54 -8.61
CA PRO A 85 -6.03 -6.11 -8.89
C PRO A 85 -7.41 -5.64 -9.41
N ASN A 86 -7.85 -4.50 -8.90
CA ASN A 86 -9.09 -3.83 -9.33
C ASN A 86 -8.79 -2.71 -10.34
N ASP A 87 -9.82 -2.00 -10.77
CA ASP A 87 -9.71 -0.95 -11.79
C ASP A 87 -8.86 0.25 -11.32
N GLY A 88 -8.84 0.53 -10.01
CA GLY A 88 -7.92 1.52 -9.44
C GLY A 88 -6.45 1.16 -9.66
N HIS A 89 -6.08 -0.11 -9.44
CA HIS A 89 -4.71 -0.57 -9.71
C HIS A 89 -4.38 -0.53 -11.20
N ARG A 90 -5.30 -0.99 -12.06
CA ARG A 90 -5.12 -1.01 -13.52
C ARG A 90 -5.04 0.39 -14.12
N ALA A 91 -5.72 1.37 -13.53
CA ALA A 91 -5.67 2.75 -13.98
C ALA A 91 -4.26 3.34 -13.98
N LEU A 92 -3.44 2.98 -12.99
CA LEU A 92 -2.06 3.47 -12.88
C LEU A 92 -1.15 2.98 -14.01
N ILE A 93 -1.50 1.86 -14.67
CA ILE A 93 -0.76 1.36 -15.84
C ILE A 93 -0.76 2.41 -16.96
N ARG A 94 -1.85 3.18 -17.11
CA ARG A 94 -1.92 4.24 -18.13
C ARG A 94 -0.88 5.34 -17.93
N LEU A 95 -0.55 5.65 -16.68
CA LEU A 95 0.53 6.60 -16.37
C LEU A 95 1.90 6.02 -16.77
N GLN A 96 2.12 4.72 -16.53
CA GLN A 96 3.34 4.02 -16.95
C GLN A 96 3.45 3.96 -18.48
N GLU A 97 2.38 3.58 -19.18
CA GLU A 97 2.36 3.49 -20.64
C GLU A 97 2.66 4.83 -21.34
N ARG A 98 2.28 5.95 -20.70
CA ARG A 98 2.56 7.30 -21.18
C ARG A 98 3.94 7.80 -20.76
N GLY A 99 4.72 7.02 -20.02
CA GLY A 99 6.02 7.41 -19.50
C GLY A 99 5.97 8.48 -18.40
N GLN A 100 4.78 8.72 -17.81
CA GLN A 100 4.54 9.72 -16.76
C GLN A 100 4.76 9.19 -15.35
N LEU A 101 4.69 7.86 -15.14
CA LEU A 101 4.82 7.26 -13.82
C LEU A 101 6.27 7.29 -13.35
N ARG A 102 6.56 8.16 -12.38
CA ARG A 102 7.88 8.23 -11.74
C ARG A 102 8.08 7.09 -10.74
N ALA A 103 7.07 6.81 -9.91
CA ALA A 103 7.03 5.69 -8.98
C ALA A 103 5.62 5.48 -8.41
N VAL A 104 5.38 4.27 -7.92
CA VAL A 104 4.30 3.96 -6.97
C VAL A 104 4.94 3.72 -5.60
N VAL A 105 4.74 4.61 -4.67
CA VAL A 105 5.08 4.43 -3.26
C VAL A 105 3.86 3.83 -2.58
N THR A 106 3.95 2.59 -2.12
CA THR A 106 2.78 1.95 -1.52
C THR A 106 2.99 1.57 -0.06
N GLN A 107 2.00 1.89 0.76
CA GLN A 107 1.89 1.42 2.15
C GLN A 107 1.29 0.01 2.21
N ASN A 108 0.73 -0.47 1.10
CA ASN A 108 0.12 -1.78 1.00
C ASN A 108 1.18 -2.88 0.89
N VAL A 109 0.83 -4.05 1.40
CA VAL A 109 1.71 -5.23 1.42
C VAL A 109 1.23 -6.33 0.47
N ASP A 110 0.16 -6.06 -0.29
CA ASP A 110 -0.61 -7.04 -1.05
C ASP A 110 -0.01 -7.45 -2.41
N GLY A 111 0.95 -6.67 -2.93
CA GLY A 111 1.59 -6.92 -4.23
C GLY A 111 0.67 -6.67 -5.44
N LEU A 112 -0.49 -6.01 -5.26
CA LEU A 112 -1.47 -5.84 -6.34
C LEU A 112 -1.03 -4.84 -7.42
N HIS A 113 -0.14 -3.89 -7.12
CA HIS A 113 0.42 -3.00 -8.13
C HIS A 113 1.23 -3.77 -9.16
N GLN A 114 2.17 -4.62 -8.73
CA GLN A 114 2.98 -5.44 -9.62
C GLN A 114 2.10 -6.44 -10.37
N ARG A 115 1.13 -7.06 -9.69
CA ARG A 115 0.18 -8.00 -10.30
C ARG A 115 -0.77 -7.33 -11.30
N SER A 116 -0.98 -6.03 -11.22
CA SER A 116 -1.76 -5.28 -12.22
C SER A 116 -0.97 -5.04 -13.52
N GLY A 117 0.36 -5.15 -13.49
CA GLY A 117 1.24 -4.92 -14.64
C GLY A 117 2.15 -3.70 -14.50
N ILE A 118 2.18 -3.05 -13.35
CA ILE A 118 3.19 -2.01 -13.07
C ILE A 118 4.56 -2.68 -12.94
N ASP A 119 5.56 -2.10 -13.57
CA ASP A 119 6.94 -2.54 -13.48
C ASP A 119 7.38 -2.59 -12.00
N PRO A 120 7.84 -3.74 -11.50
CA PRO A 120 8.30 -3.87 -10.12
C PRO A 120 9.36 -2.86 -9.70
N ASP A 121 10.22 -2.40 -10.60
CA ASP A 121 11.27 -1.42 -10.34
C ASP A 121 10.71 -0.01 -10.06
N LEU A 122 9.46 0.25 -10.45
CA LEU A 122 8.75 1.48 -10.14
C LEU A 122 7.95 1.41 -8.84
N VAL A 123 7.90 0.25 -8.15
CA VAL A 123 7.07 0.07 -6.94
C VAL A 123 7.92 0.01 -5.68
N HIS A 124 7.76 1.00 -4.81
CA HIS A 124 8.40 1.06 -3.50
C HIS A 124 7.43 0.62 -2.41
N GLU A 125 7.54 -0.65 -1.96
CA GLU A 125 6.70 -1.24 -0.90
C GLU A 125 7.25 -0.86 0.48
N VAL A 126 6.91 0.34 0.97
CA VAL A 126 7.52 0.90 2.19
C VAL A 126 7.19 0.12 3.47
N HIS A 127 6.12 -0.67 3.47
CA HIS A 127 5.77 -1.56 4.57
C HIS A 127 6.04 -3.05 4.27
N GLY A 128 6.85 -3.33 3.24
CA GLY A 128 7.23 -4.69 2.85
C GLY A 128 6.14 -5.43 2.08
N ASN A 129 6.23 -6.78 2.04
CA ASN A 129 5.40 -7.60 1.17
C ASN A 129 4.93 -8.88 1.87
N ILE A 130 3.65 -9.22 1.70
CA ILE A 130 3.00 -10.38 2.33
C ILE A 130 3.34 -11.70 1.63
N HIS A 131 3.83 -11.66 0.39
CA HIS A 131 4.18 -12.84 -0.40
C HIS A 131 5.58 -13.38 -0.09
N ARG A 132 6.29 -12.76 0.87
CA ARG A 132 7.58 -13.23 1.39
C ARG A 132 7.50 -13.48 2.88
N SER A 133 8.24 -14.46 3.36
CA SER A 133 8.55 -14.66 4.78
C SER A 133 10.00 -14.31 5.05
N ARG A 134 10.29 -13.74 6.22
CA ARG A 134 11.65 -13.35 6.62
C ARG A 134 11.94 -13.86 8.03
N CYS A 135 13.16 -14.33 8.23
CA CYS A 135 13.65 -14.64 9.55
C CYS A 135 14.00 -13.34 10.30
N TRP A 136 13.52 -13.23 11.53
CA TRP A 136 13.82 -12.07 12.37
C TRP A 136 15.32 -12.00 12.74
N GLU A 137 15.96 -13.13 13.03
CA GLU A 137 17.35 -13.20 13.50
C GLU A 137 18.36 -13.10 12.37
N CYS A 138 18.31 -14.01 11.37
CA CYS A 138 19.33 -14.07 10.31
C CYS A 138 18.94 -13.35 9.02
N ARG A 139 17.73 -12.78 8.95
CA ARG A 139 17.22 -12.01 7.79
C ARG A 139 17.01 -12.84 6.52
N ASP A 140 17.17 -14.16 6.55
CA ASP A 140 16.84 -15.03 5.41
C ASP A 140 15.42 -14.79 4.94
N THR A 141 15.25 -14.56 3.65
CA THR A 141 13.97 -14.23 3.05
C THR A 141 13.61 -15.28 2.00
N ARG A 142 12.36 -15.78 2.06
CA ARG A 142 11.86 -16.83 1.18
C ARG A 142 10.45 -16.52 0.67
N PRO A 143 10.03 -17.14 -0.44
CA PRO A 143 8.63 -17.09 -0.86
C PRO A 143 7.70 -17.53 0.28
N MET A 144 6.65 -16.76 0.53
CA MET A 144 5.67 -17.06 1.58
C MET A 144 5.10 -18.48 1.45
N ARG A 145 4.89 -18.96 0.20
CA ARG A 145 4.36 -20.28 -0.08
C ARG A 145 5.13 -21.38 0.65
N GLU A 146 6.46 -21.35 0.64
CA GLU A 146 7.29 -22.36 1.30
C GLU A 146 7.03 -22.46 2.81
N THR A 147 6.83 -21.32 3.45
CA THR A 147 6.51 -21.27 4.88
C THR A 147 5.07 -21.75 5.15
N LEU A 148 4.11 -21.38 4.29
CA LEU A 148 2.71 -21.78 4.46
C LEU A 148 2.49 -23.26 4.18
N GLU A 149 3.25 -23.89 3.27
CA GLU A 149 3.24 -25.34 3.07
C GLU A 149 3.57 -26.08 4.38
N ARG A 150 4.54 -25.59 5.16
CA ARG A 150 4.86 -26.14 6.49
C ARG A 150 3.70 -25.95 7.48
N VAL A 151 3.07 -24.76 7.48
CA VAL A 151 1.91 -24.51 8.36
C VAL A 151 0.76 -25.46 8.05
N ILE A 152 0.47 -25.67 6.76
CA ILE A 152 -0.57 -26.59 6.29
C ILE A 152 -0.22 -28.06 6.64
N ALA A 153 1.05 -28.41 6.57
CA ALA A 153 1.55 -29.74 6.95
C ALA A 153 1.57 -30.00 8.47
N GLY A 154 1.14 -29.01 9.29
CA GLY A 154 0.97 -29.20 10.74
C GLY A 154 2.06 -28.55 11.62
N ASP A 155 2.96 -27.71 11.07
CA ASP A 155 3.89 -26.88 11.81
C ASP A 155 3.22 -25.51 12.13
N PRO A 156 2.66 -25.31 13.32
CA PRO A 156 1.80 -24.14 13.57
C PRO A 156 2.59 -22.83 13.78
N ASP A 157 3.89 -22.91 14.06
CA ASP A 157 4.80 -21.76 14.27
C ASP A 157 6.17 -22.07 13.65
N PRO A 158 6.25 -22.07 12.31
CA PRO A 158 7.46 -22.48 11.60
C PRO A 158 8.65 -21.62 11.96
N ARG A 159 9.78 -22.27 12.23
CA ARG A 159 11.06 -21.63 12.52
C ARG A 159 11.94 -21.58 11.27
N CYS A 160 12.87 -20.64 11.27
CA CYS A 160 13.87 -20.53 10.21
C CYS A 160 14.65 -21.84 10.06
N SER A 161 14.73 -22.37 8.85
CA SER A 161 15.46 -23.60 8.57
C SER A 161 16.99 -23.44 8.66
N LEU A 162 17.50 -22.20 8.62
CA LEU A 162 18.94 -21.92 8.69
C LEU A 162 19.42 -21.74 10.14
N CYS A 163 18.68 -20.98 10.98
CA CYS A 163 19.16 -20.61 12.31
C CYS A 163 18.18 -20.96 13.45
N GLY A 164 17.00 -21.52 13.16
CA GLY A 164 15.97 -21.81 14.16
C GLY A 164 15.20 -20.58 14.66
N GLY A 165 15.49 -19.39 14.15
CA GLY A 165 14.90 -18.14 14.57
C GLY A 165 13.42 -17.98 14.17
N ILE A 166 12.79 -16.94 14.71
CA ILE A 166 11.37 -16.64 14.45
C ILE A 166 11.19 -16.22 13.00
N LEU A 167 10.26 -16.86 12.29
CA LEU A 167 9.78 -16.39 10.99
C LEU A 167 8.58 -15.45 11.14
N LYS A 168 8.53 -14.43 10.29
CA LYS A 168 7.39 -13.53 10.12
C LYS A 168 7.16 -13.26 8.63
N SER A 169 6.00 -12.68 8.27
CA SER A 169 5.88 -12.11 6.93
C SER A 169 6.90 -10.99 6.75
N ASP A 170 7.37 -10.78 5.53
CA ASP A 170 8.29 -9.69 5.20
C ASP A 170 7.55 -8.33 5.13
N THR A 171 6.64 -8.11 6.08
CA THR A 171 5.90 -6.87 6.27
C THR A 171 6.46 -6.12 7.47
N ILE A 172 6.48 -4.80 7.43
CA ILE A 172 6.91 -3.98 8.57
C ILE A 172 5.78 -3.94 9.61
N LEU A 173 6.10 -4.35 10.82
CA LEU A 173 5.19 -4.27 11.97
C LEU A 173 5.37 -2.93 12.70
N PHE A 174 4.39 -2.51 13.50
CA PHE A 174 4.59 -1.40 14.43
C PHE A 174 5.80 -1.68 15.32
N GLU A 175 6.53 -0.64 15.71
CA GLU A 175 7.81 -0.70 16.44
C GLU A 175 9.00 -1.15 15.57
N GLN A 176 8.78 -1.52 14.31
CA GLN A 176 9.85 -1.88 13.39
C GLN A 176 10.19 -0.69 12.48
N SER A 177 11.48 -0.41 12.33
CA SER A 177 11.95 0.57 11.35
C SER A 177 11.68 0.10 9.93
N LEU A 178 11.35 1.06 9.05
CA LEU A 178 11.30 0.78 7.61
C LEU A 178 12.69 0.43 7.09
N GLU A 179 12.75 -0.28 5.96
CA GLU A 179 14.02 -0.56 5.28
C GLU A 179 14.57 0.75 4.70
N PRO A 180 15.78 1.20 5.11
CA PRO A 180 16.29 2.54 4.75
C PRO A 180 16.33 2.80 3.25
N ASP A 181 16.82 1.84 2.46
CA ASP A 181 16.95 1.99 1.02
C ASP A 181 15.59 2.19 0.33
N VAL A 182 14.53 1.53 0.85
CA VAL A 182 13.18 1.62 0.29
C VAL A 182 12.54 2.97 0.61
N ILE A 183 12.62 3.40 1.87
CA ILE A 183 12.02 4.69 2.25
C ILE A 183 12.78 5.88 1.64
N ASP A 184 14.09 5.80 1.51
CA ASP A 184 14.90 6.82 0.85
C ASP A 184 14.59 6.89 -0.65
N ALA A 185 14.36 5.75 -1.32
CA ALA A 185 13.91 5.72 -2.71
C ALA A 185 12.52 6.35 -2.87
N ALA A 186 11.59 6.05 -1.95
CA ALA A 186 10.26 6.66 -1.92
C ALA A 186 10.32 8.18 -1.74
N PHE A 187 11.19 8.68 -0.86
CA PHE A 187 11.38 10.11 -0.66
C PHE A 187 11.99 10.78 -1.89
N ARG A 188 13.03 10.20 -2.49
CA ARG A 188 13.59 10.73 -3.74
C ARG A 188 12.57 10.79 -4.86
N ALA A 189 11.74 9.75 -5.02
CA ALA A 189 10.68 9.75 -6.02
C ALA A 189 9.63 10.83 -5.74
N SER A 190 9.33 11.11 -4.47
CA SER A 190 8.40 12.15 -4.07
C SER A 190 8.97 13.56 -4.28
N GLU A 191 10.27 13.74 -4.10
CA GLU A 191 10.98 15.01 -4.33
C GLU A 191 11.24 15.29 -5.82
N ASP A 192 11.25 14.23 -6.66
CA ASP A 192 11.48 14.29 -8.10
C ASP A 192 10.18 14.02 -8.88
N CYS A 193 9.12 14.77 -8.58
CA CYS A 193 7.85 14.69 -9.32
C CYS A 193 7.24 16.08 -9.52
N ASP A 194 6.41 16.20 -10.55
CA ASP A 194 5.60 17.39 -10.83
C ASP A 194 4.28 17.33 -10.05
N ILE A 195 3.77 16.10 -9.87
CA ILE A 195 2.55 15.80 -9.09
C ILE A 195 2.81 14.63 -8.16
N LEU A 196 2.43 14.78 -6.89
CA LEU A 196 2.23 13.66 -5.97
C LEU A 196 0.73 13.38 -5.87
N LEU A 197 0.32 12.19 -6.34
CA LEU A 197 -1.06 11.71 -6.31
C LEU A 197 -1.23 10.73 -5.14
N ALA A 198 -1.84 11.18 -4.05
CA ALA A 198 -2.13 10.35 -2.88
C ALA A 198 -3.50 9.69 -3.02
N VAL A 199 -3.56 8.36 -2.93
CA VAL A 199 -4.77 7.55 -3.20
C VAL A 199 -5.07 6.60 -2.07
N GLY A 200 -6.27 6.69 -1.50
CA GLY A 200 -6.79 5.70 -0.56
C GLY A 200 -6.00 5.59 0.75
N SER A 201 -5.47 6.70 1.24
CA SER A 201 -4.73 6.76 2.50
C SER A 201 -5.22 7.90 3.37
N THR A 202 -5.27 7.67 4.69
CA THR A 202 -5.49 8.74 5.68
C THR A 202 -4.28 9.65 5.85
N LEU A 203 -3.12 9.29 5.27
CA LEU A 203 -1.85 10.03 5.33
C LEU A 203 -1.36 10.32 6.76
N GLY A 204 -1.73 9.46 7.72
CA GLY A 204 -1.37 9.57 9.14
C GLY A 204 -0.33 8.55 9.61
N VAL A 205 0.30 7.76 8.72
CA VAL A 205 1.30 6.76 9.09
C VAL A 205 2.69 7.22 8.67
N TYR A 206 3.50 7.53 9.67
CA TYR A 206 4.89 7.98 9.47
C TYR A 206 5.88 6.82 9.52
N PRO A 207 7.01 6.89 8.77
CA PRO A 207 7.48 8.03 7.98
C PRO A 207 6.88 8.12 6.55
N ALA A 208 6.10 7.14 6.07
CA ALA A 208 5.58 7.11 4.69
C ALA A 208 4.77 8.38 4.32
N ALA A 209 3.97 8.92 5.25
CA ALA A 209 3.21 10.14 5.02
C ALA A 209 4.08 11.37 4.69
N ASN A 210 5.38 11.37 5.09
CA ASN A 210 6.31 12.45 4.78
C ASN A 210 6.58 12.62 3.27
N CYS A 211 6.21 11.67 2.43
CA CYS A 211 6.25 11.84 0.97
C CYS A 211 5.47 13.08 0.54
N VAL A 212 4.32 13.38 1.17
CA VAL A 212 3.47 14.53 0.81
C VAL A 212 4.17 15.87 1.08
N PRO A 213 4.60 16.21 2.31
CA PRO A 213 5.27 17.48 2.56
C PRO A 213 6.62 17.60 1.83
N ARG A 214 7.32 16.50 1.55
CA ARG A 214 8.57 16.51 0.77
C ARG A 214 8.31 16.91 -0.69
N ALA A 215 7.32 16.30 -1.34
CA ALA A 215 6.89 16.67 -2.68
C ALA A 215 6.44 18.14 -2.74
N LYS A 216 5.64 18.59 -1.76
CA LYS A 216 5.22 19.99 -1.67
C LYS A 216 6.38 20.96 -1.54
N ALA A 217 7.39 20.61 -0.75
CA ALA A 217 8.58 21.44 -0.53
C ALA A 217 9.44 21.64 -1.79
N THR A 218 9.41 20.68 -2.73
CA THR A 218 10.10 20.76 -4.03
C THR A 218 9.24 21.39 -5.14
N GLY A 219 8.02 21.82 -4.81
CA GLY A 219 7.12 22.54 -5.73
C GLY A 219 6.14 21.65 -6.47
N ALA A 220 6.07 20.35 -6.16
CA ALA A 220 5.08 19.46 -6.74
C ALA A 220 3.64 19.85 -6.32
N ARG A 221 2.68 19.66 -7.23
CA ARG A 221 1.26 19.73 -6.90
C ARG A 221 0.84 18.50 -6.13
N ILE A 222 0.05 18.71 -5.08
CA ILE A 222 -0.49 17.63 -4.26
C ILE A 222 -1.96 17.39 -4.63
N VAL A 223 -2.24 16.19 -5.12
CA VAL A 223 -3.60 15.72 -5.43
C VAL A 223 -3.95 14.59 -4.50
N ILE A 224 -5.05 14.71 -3.77
CA ILE A 224 -5.54 13.65 -2.86
C ILE A 224 -6.85 13.07 -3.42
N VAL A 225 -6.88 11.75 -3.58
CA VAL A 225 -8.07 10.96 -3.95
C VAL A 225 -8.41 10.03 -2.79
N ASN A 226 -9.41 10.38 -2.01
CA ASN A 226 -9.76 9.60 -0.83
C ASN A 226 -11.25 9.65 -0.51
N GLY A 227 -11.80 8.59 0.09
CA GLY A 227 -13.21 8.52 0.48
C GLY A 227 -13.59 9.36 1.72
N GLY A 228 -12.63 9.91 2.43
CA GLY A 228 -12.82 10.74 3.62
C GLY A 228 -11.63 11.66 3.85
N PRO A 229 -11.64 12.49 4.93
CA PRO A 229 -10.57 13.41 5.23
C PRO A 229 -9.24 12.70 5.52
N THR A 230 -8.14 13.42 5.29
CA THR A 230 -6.78 12.97 5.60
C THR A 230 -6.06 13.96 6.52
N GLU A 231 -4.96 13.53 7.12
CA GLU A 231 -4.14 14.44 7.96
C GLU A 231 -3.38 15.50 7.13
N MET A 232 -3.39 15.38 5.79
CA MET A 232 -2.64 16.23 4.87
C MET A 232 -3.55 17.09 3.95
N ASP A 233 -4.85 17.17 4.21
CA ASP A 233 -5.80 17.93 3.37
C ASP A 233 -5.38 19.40 3.20
N SER A 234 -4.75 19.99 4.22
CA SER A 234 -4.24 21.37 4.17
C SER A 234 -3.07 21.59 3.19
N LEU A 235 -2.41 20.52 2.75
CA LEU A 235 -1.34 20.56 1.76
C LEU A 235 -1.83 20.32 0.34
N ALA A 236 -3.07 19.83 0.18
CA ALA A 236 -3.64 19.50 -1.12
C ALA A 236 -3.88 20.76 -1.97
N ASP A 237 -3.48 20.68 -3.23
CA ASP A 237 -3.89 21.66 -4.26
C ASP A 237 -5.24 21.28 -4.85
N GLU A 238 -5.53 19.98 -4.93
CA GLU A 238 -6.83 19.42 -5.31
C GLU A 238 -7.18 18.21 -4.44
N PHE A 239 -8.46 18.11 -4.08
CA PHE A 239 -9.02 16.98 -3.34
C PHE A 239 -10.22 16.41 -4.10
N VAL A 240 -10.19 15.10 -4.38
CA VAL A 240 -11.27 14.39 -5.07
C VAL A 240 -11.83 13.31 -4.15
N THR A 241 -13.12 13.39 -3.88
CA THR A 241 -13.85 12.35 -3.15
C THR A 241 -14.57 11.42 -4.12
N GLY A 242 -14.78 10.19 -3.72
CA GLY A 242 -15.55 9.21 -4.50
C GLY A 242 -15.00 7.80 -4.40
N ASP A 243 -15.62 6.89 -5.12
CA ASP A 243 -15.13 5.53 -5.26
C ASP A 243 -13.86 5.53 -6.12
N ILE A 244 -12.75 5.08 -5.53
CA ILE A 244 -11.43 5.04 -6.18
C ILE A 244 -11.47 4.23 -7.48
N ASN A 245 -12.25 3.15 -7.53
CA ASN A 245 -12.41 2.32 -8.72
C ASN A 245 -13.12 3.02 -9.89
N THR A 246 -13.90 4.05 -9.60
CA THR A 246 -14.58 4.86 -10.60
C THR A 246 -13.77 6.11 -10.95
N VAL A 247 -13.25 6.77 -9.90
CA VAL A 247 -12.59 8.06 -10.05
C VAL A 247 -11.20 7.91 -10.68
N LEU A 248 -10.38 6.98 -10.18
CA LEU A 248 -8.98 6.86 -10.61
C LEU A 248 -8.83 6.45 -12.10
N PRO A 249 -9.62 5.51 -12.66
CA PRO A 249 -9.61 5.24 -14.09
C PRO A 249 -9.87 6.49 -14.93
N ARG A 250 -10.87 7.27 -14.55
CA ARG A 250 -11.20 8.52 -15.23
C ARG A 250 -10.04 9.52 -15.18
N LEU A 251 -9.47 9.76 -14.00
CA LEU A 251 -8.32 10.66 -13.81
C LEU A 251 -7.10 10.25 -14.63
N CYS A 252 -6.86 8.94 -14.77
CA CYS A 252 -5.76 8.39 -15.55
C CYS A 252 -6.07 8.28 -17.06
N GLY A 253 -7.24 8.72 -17.50
CA GLY A 253 -7.64 8.72 -18.93
C GLY A 253 -7.94 7.31 -19.45
N VAL A 254 -8.47 6.43 -18.63
CA VAL A 254 -9.06 5.15 -19.05
C VAL A 254 -10.45 5.46 -19.59
N VAL A 255 -10.66 5.27 -20.89
CA VAL A 255 -11.99 5.38 -21.51
C VAL A 255 -12.76 4.09 -21.19
N PRO A 256 -13.98 4.16 -20.61
CA PRO A 256 -14.79 2.97 -20.42
C PRO A 256 -15.03 2.29 -21.78
N GLU A 257 -14.75 0.99 -21.85
CA GLU A 257 -15.22 0.20 -22.99
C GLU A 257 -16.77 0.13 -22.92
N HIS A 258 -17.43 0.58 -23.95
CA HIS A 258 -18.90 0.56 -24.09
C HIS A 258 -19.40 -0.81 -24.52
#